data_c94f3d4e55c0a7509b77595e837d05b2
#
_entry.id   c94f3d4e55c0a7509b77595e837d05b2
#
_cell.length_a   1.000
_cell.length_b   1.000
_cell.length_c   1.000
_cell.angle_alpha   90.00
_cell.angle_beta   90.00
_cell.angle_gamma   90.00
#
_symmetry.space_group_name_H-M   'P 1'
#
loop_
_entity.id
_entity.type
_entity.pdbx_description
1 polymer ?
#
loop_
_entity_poly.entity_id
_entity_poly.type
_entity_poly.pdbx_seq_one_letter_code
_entity_poly.pdbx_strand_id
1 'polypeptide(L)'
;MVGTFGGALEARHIDASGGRLTADVTGDVEAEEGVLVIRRIQVAMRLVAPDELRDTVERVHGFYAMRCPLYRTLHGAIALSSSFELIDKKDP
;
A
#
# COMPACT_ATOMS: atom_id res chain seq x y z
N MET A 1 -4.89 1.15 4.38
CA MET A 1 -3.99 0.18 3.72
C MET A 1 -2.52 0.46 4.03
N VAL A 2 -2.08 1.70 3.97
CA VAL A 2 -0.67 2.04 4.26
C VAL A 2 -0.29 1.66 5.69
N GLY A 3 -1.15 1.94 6.66
CA GLY A 3 -0.89 1.60 8.07
C GLY A 3 -0.76 0.10 8.31
N THR A 4 -1.57 -0.72 7.64
CA THR A 4 -1.48 -2.17 7.75
C THR A 4 -0.18 -2.68 7.14
N PHE A 5 0.21 -2.14 5.99
CA PHE A 5 1.48 -2.49 5.36
C PHE A 5 2.66 -2.10 6.26
N GLY A 6 2.65 -0.86 6.78
CA GLY A 6 3.68 -0.38 7.69
C GLY A 6 3.78 -1.23 8.96
N GLY A 7 2.64 -1.57 9.57
CA GLY A 7 2.63 -2.41 10.75
C GLY A 7 3.19 -3.81 10.49
N ALA A 8 2.88 -4.39 9.33
CA ALA A 8 3.41 -5.70 8.96
C ALA A 8 4.92 -5.66 8.73
N LEU A 9 5.43 -4.54 8.16
CA LEU A 9 6.88 -4.35 8.00
C LEU A 9 7.58 -4.22 9.35
N GLU A 10 7.02 -3.42 10.26
CA GLU A 10 7.58 -3.23 11.60
C GLU A 10 7.64 -4.56 12.37
N ALA A 11 6.64 -5.41 12.21
CA ALA A 11 6.62 -6.72 12.84
C ALA A 11 7.76 -7.62 12.37
N ARG A 12 8.38 -7.29 11.23
CA ARG A 12 9.52 -8.01 10.65
C ARG A 12 10.81 -7.22 10.78
N HIS A 13 10.84 -6.24 11.70
CA HIS A 13 12.00 -5.40 11.99
C HIS A 13 12.44 -4.56 10.79
N ILE A 14 11.48 -4.20 9.91
CA ILE A 14 11.72 -3.25 8.83
C ILE A 14 11.12 -1.92 9.26
N ASP A 15 11.96 -0.91 9.41
CA ASP A 15 11.54 0.40 9.89
C ASP A 15 10.77 1.15 8.79
N ALA A 16 9.49 1.39 9.03
CA ALA A 16 8.61 2.15 8.14
C ALA A 16 8.28 3.54 8.70
N SER A 17 8.92 3.96 9.80
CA SER A 17 8.67 5.22 10.46
C SER A 17 9.46 6.38 9.84
N GLY A 18 9.22 7.59 10.34
CA GLY A 18 10.02 8.77 9.99
C GLY A 18 9.96 9.16 8.51
N GLY A 19 8.83 8.93 7.84
CA GLY A 19 8.68 9.26 6.42
C GLY A 19 9.29 8.24 5.47
N ARG A 20 9.75 7.09 5.97
CA ARG A 20 10.29 6.03 5.12
C ARG A 20 9.24 5.35 4.26
N LEU A 21 8.01 5.29 4.76
CA LEU A 21 6.88 4.76 4.00
C LEU A 21 5.93 5.91 3.67
N THR A 22 5.76 6.16 2.38
CA THR A 22 4.84 7.19 1.88
C THR A 22 3.96 6.57 0.81
N ALA A 23 2.84 7.23 0.51
CA ALA A 23 1.91 6.73 -0.49
C ALA A 23 1.21 7.88 -1.22
N ASP A 24 0.95 7.65 -2.51
CA ASP A 24 0.04 8.46 -3.30
C ASP A 24 -1.20 7.62 -3.57
N VAL A 25 -2.36 8.21 -3.33
CA VAL A 25 -3.64 7.54 -3.53
C VAL A 25 -4.40 8.24 -4.64
N THR A 26 -4.85 7.47 -5.63
CA THR A 26 -5.68 7.98 -6.71
C THR A 26 -6.99 7.21 -6.74
N GLY A 27 -8.06 7.87 -7.15
CA GLY A 27 -9.37 7.25 -7.26
C GLY A 27 -10.03 7.62 -8.58
N ASP A 28 -10.72 6.66 -9.18
CA ASP A 28 -11.52 6.88 -10.39
C ASP A 28 -12.99 6.94 -10.00
N VAL A 29 -13.65 8.03 -10.39
CA VAL A 29 -15.06 8.28 -10.10
C VAL A 29 -15.82 8.23 -11.41
N GLU A 30 -16.93 7.47 -11.42
CA GLU A 30 -17.80 7.36 -12.59
C GLU A 30 -19.21 7.75 -12.20
N ALA A 31 -20.00 8.19 -13.19
CA ALA A 31 -21.40 8.49 -12.98
C ALA A 31 -22.22 7.24 -13.26
N GLU A 32 -23.07 6.86 -12.31
CA GLU A 32 -23.97 5.74 -12.44
C GLU A 32 -25.38 6.24 -12.14
N GLU A 33 -26.24 6.21 -13.15
CA GLU A 33 -27.64 6.72 -13.05
C GLU A 33 -27.69 8.15 -12.49
N GLY A 34 -26.74 9.01 -12.90
CA GLY A 34 -26.67 10.40 -12.45
C GLY A 34 -26.01 10.59 -11.09
N VAL A 35 -25.53 9.53 -10.46
CA VAL A 35 -24.88 9.60 -9.16
C VAL A 35 -23.39 9.26 -9.33
N LEU A 36 -22.53 10.05 -8.71
CA LEU A 36 -21.09 9.79 -8.74
C LEU A 36 -20.74 8.66 -7.77
N VAL A 37 -20.04 7.66 -8.28
CA VAL A 37 -19.58 6.52 -7.47
C VAL A 37 -18.09 6.32 -7.67
N ILE A 38 -17.41 5.84 -6.63
CA ILE A 38 -15.99 5.52 -6.68
C ILE A 38 -15.86 4.10 -7.17
N ARG A 39 -15.18 3.90 -8.31
CA ARG A 39 -15.02 2.58 -8.92
C ARG A 39 -13.68 1.93 -8.60
N ARG A 40 -12.62 2.71 -8.55
CA ARG A 40 -11.26 2.21 -8.33
C ARG A 40 -10.52 3.14 -7.39
N ILE A 41 -9.70 2.54 -6.55
CA ILE A 41 -8.74 3.27 -5.72
C ILE A 41 -7.40 2.57 -5.89
N GLN A 42 -6.38 3.33 -6.23
CA GLN A 42 -5.02 2.84 -6.40
C GLN A 42 -4.12 3.48 -5.36
N VAL A 43 -3.40 2.64 -4.62
CA VAL A 43 -2.47 3.08 -3.59
C VAL A 43 -1.05 2.76 -4.07
N ALA A 44 -0.29 3.79 -4.41
CA ALA A 44 1.10 3.64 -4.81
C ALA A 44 1.99 4.01 -3.64
N MET A 45 2.66 3.03 -3.06
CA MET A 45 3.49 3.21 -1.88
C MET A 45 4.96 3.29 -2.24
N ARG A 46 5.72 4.05 -1.47
CA ARG A 46 7.17 4.13 -1.58
C ARG A 46 7.78 3.84 -0.22
N LEU A 47 8.74 2.92 -0.20
CA LEU A 47 9.42 2.52 1.02
C LEU A 47 10.92 2.73 0.85
N VAL A 48 11.52 3.46 1.78
CA VAL A 48 12.97 3.62 1.85
C VAL A 48 13.51 2.54 2.76
N ALA A 49 14.23 1.57 2.20
CA ALA A 49 14.80 0.45 2.94
C ALA A 49 15.94 -0.17 2.12
N PRO A 50 16.86 -0.92 2.77
CA PRO A 50 17.92 -1.61 2.03
C PRO A 50 17.36 -2.60 1.01
N ASP A 51 17.97 -2.66 -0.18
CA ASP A 51 17.51 -3.52 -1.26
C ASP A 51 17.57 -5.01 -0.89
N GLU A 52 18.45 -5.40 0.00
CA GLU A 52 18.55 -6.76 0.51
C GLU A 52 17.28 -7.23 1.22
N LEU A 53 16.40 -6.31 1.62
CA LEU A 53 15.12 -6.63 2.24
C LEU A 53 13.98 -6.76 1.22
N ARG A 54 14.27 -6.61 -0.07
CA ARG A 54 13.25 -6.61 -1.13
C ARG A 54 12.35 -7.85 -1.09
N ASP A 55 12.93 -9.02 -0.95
CA ASP A 55 12.16 -10.27 -0.93
C ASP A 55 11.15 -10.29 0.22
N THR A 56 11.58 -9.82 1.40
CA THR A 56 10.69 -9.74 2.56
C THR A 56 9.59 -8.73 2.33
N VAL A 57 9.93 -7.57 1.75
CA VAL A 57 8.94 -6.51 1.47
C VAL A 57 7.92 -7.00 0.44
N GLU A 58 8.36 -7.68 -0.61
CA GLU A 58 7.45 -8.24 -1.61
C GLU A 58 6.49 -9.27 -1.00
N ARG A 59 6.98 -10.10 -0.11
CA ARG A 59 6.15 -11.07 0.59
C ARG A 59 5.09 -10.39 1.46
N VAL A 60 5.50 -9.37 2.20
CA VAL A 60 4.57 -8.59 3.03
C VAL A 60 3.51 -7.93 2.15
N HIS A 61 3.92 -7.32 1.05
CA HIS A 61 2.99 -6.68 0.11
C HIS A 61 1.98 -7.69 -0.45
N GLY A 62 2.41 -8.93 -0.65
CA GLY A 62 1.56 -9.97 -1.21
C GLY A 62 0.41 -10.41 -0.29
N PHE A 63 0.51 -10.18 1.03
CA PHE A 63 -0.53 -10.66 1.95
C PHE A 63 -1.17 -9.57 2.81
N TYR A 64 -0.57 -8.39 2.93
CA TYR A 64 -1.04 -7.41 3.92
C TYR A 64 -2.49 -6.97 3.69
N ALA A 65 -2.92 -6.89 2.42
CA ALA A 65 -4.25 -6.40 2.09
C ALA A 65 -5.35 -7.27 2.71
N MET A 66 -5.16 -8.57 2.76
CA MET A 66 -6.14 -9.49 3.34
C MET A 66 -6.24 -9.34 4.85
N ARG A 67 -5.30 -8.66 5.48
CA ARG A 67 -5.31 -8.35 6.91
C ARG A 67 -5.70 -6.91 7.19
N CYS A 68 -6.01 -6.14 6.15
CA CYS A 68 -6.44 -4.74 6.27
C CYS A 68 -7.97 -4.69 6.37
N PRO A 69 -8.52 -4.19 7.49
CA PRO A 69 -9.98 -4.10 7.63
C PRO A 69 -10.63 -3.28 6.53
N LEU A 70 -10.00 -2.18 6.12
CA LEU A 70 -10.53 -1.32 5.07
C LEU A 70 -10.60 -2.05 3.73
N TYR A 71 -9.51 -2.74 3.36
CA TYR A 71 -9.48 -3.52 2.12
C TYR A 71 -10.55 -4.60 2.11
N ARG A 72 -10.63 -5.38 3.19
CA ARG A 72 -11.62 -6.47 3.27
C ARG A 72 -13.05 -5.97 3.25
N THR A 73 -13.29 -4.77 3.77
CA THR A 73 -14.62 -4.17 3.76
C THR A 73 -15.01 -3.69 2.36
N LEU A 74 -14.09 -3.05 1.65
CA LEU A 74 -14.39 -2.31 0.42
C LEU A 74 -14.13 -3.09 -0.87
N HIS A 75 -13.28 -4.11 -0.85
CA HIS A 75 -12.80 -4.74 -2.08
C HIS A 75 -13.93 -5.39 -2.93
N GLY A 76 -15.06 -5.72 -2.33
CA GLY A 76 -16.21 -6.24 -3.05
C GLY A 76 -17.01 -5.19 -3.80
N ALA A 77 -16.86 -3.89 -3.44
CA ALA A 77 -17.61 -2.78 -4.04
C ALA A 77 -16.72 -1.87 -4.87
N ILE A 78 -15.44 -1.75 -4.50
CA ILE A 78 -14.47 -0.87 -5.14
C ILE A 78 -13.25 -1.70 -5.53
N ALA A 79 -12.77 -1.52 -6.76
CA ALA A 79 -11.53 -2.17 -7.19
C ALA A 79 -10.35 -1.48 -6.50
N LEU A 80 -9.84 -2.12 -5.44
CA LEU A 80 -8.70 -1.63 -4.66
C LEU A 80 -7.43 -2.31 -5.15
N SER A 81 -6.42 -1.53 -5.47
CA SER A 81 -5.12 -2.05 -5.86
C SER A 81 -4.01 -1.29 -5.14
N SER A 82 -2.88 -1.95 -4.97
CA SER A 82 -1.72 -1.31 -4.39
C SER A 82 -0.45 -1.77 -5.08
N SER A 83 0.53 -0.90 -5.09
CA SER A 83 1.87 -1.20 -5.58
C SER A 83 2.87 -0.57 -4.62
N PHE A 84 4.11 -1.03 -4.69
CA PHE A 84 5.17 -0.40 -3.91
C PHE A 84 6.43 -0.25 -4.75
N GLU A 85 7.21 0.77 -4.41
CA GLU A 85 8.54 0.98 -4.95
C GLU A 85 9.51 0.98 -3.77
N LEU A 86 10.55 0.17 -3.87
CA LEU A 86 11.61 0.12 -2.86
C LEU A 86 12.73 1.05 -3.29
N ILE A 87 13.05 2.01 -2.43
CA ILE A 87 14.11 2.97 -2.66
C ILE A 87 15.26 2.65 -1.71
N ASP A 88 16.39 2.25 -2.26
CA ASP A 88 17.59 1.98 -1.48
C ASP A 88 18.45 3.24 -1.49
N LYS A 89 18.39 3.99 -0.39
CA LYS A 89 19.26 5.17 -0.22
C LYS A 89 20.56 4.74 0.43
N LYS A 90 21.51 4.38 -0.39
CA LYS A 90 22.86 4.14 0.10
C LYS A 90 23.50 5.49 0.36
N ASP A 91 24.10 5.64 1.53
CA ASP A 91 24.89 6.81 1.80
C ASP A 91 26.08 6.83 0.86
N PRO A 92 26.43 7.99 0.30
CA PRO A 92 27.60 8.10 -0.56
C PRO A 92 28.90 7.82 0.18
#